data_6f6de8456542bf9e58e2a0a4d33bb972
#
_entry.id   6f6de8456542bf9e58e2a0a4d33bb972
#
_cell.length_a   1.000
_cell.length_b   1.000
_cell.length_c   1.000
_cell.angle_alpha   90.00
_cell.angle_beta   90.00
_cell.angle_gamma   90.00
#
_symmetry.space_group_name_H-M   'P 1'
#
loop_
_entity.id
_entity.type
_entity.pdbx_description
1 polymer ?
#
loop_
_entity_poly.entity_id
_entity_poly.type
_entity_poly.pdbx_seq_one_letter_code
_entity_poly.pdbx_strand_id
1 'polypeptide(L)'
;MKGIRLVDITKQFTENGVTANSRVDLDIHAGEIHALVGENGSGKSTLMHVLSGLIRPDTGAVFLDGSRLRISSPHEALNHGIGMVHQHVQLVREFTVLQNIILGREPRTWWGQTDLLRARRQVQELMELYNLQIDPDRPAFELSIDGEQKIALLSLLYAGANYIILDEPTTLFEEDESDLLHPVLEKLRSEGKTLILITHKLREALHYADRISVMRAGHRVATEYSQALDQEKLSGLMLGAAAGHLPFRREQQRSEQAEPPQSLPSKPVLRLINIEFRHKAVDSTLPELKGVSFELFPGESLAVTGIRENGLETLEQLLTGFSVPSSGRILFKDESIAGLSIRKLRRKRIAYIPTERMLRGASLDSSVAENMILLNYRNFHGWGRLKQEEIEHFTGNLKQQFNIKASPKDRLAGLSGGNIQKVIISREIVHSPQLLIFSEPSWGLDFAGRSFVYQKIEELKSQGSAVLIITSDIEEALECADRIVVMYRGQVSGIIRSDQADKTKIGRLMLGVETHA
;
A
#
# COMPACT_ATOMS: atom_id res chain seq x y z
N MET A 1 -1.90 -23.84 -28.60
CA MET A 1 -2.31 -22.57 -28.02
C MET A 1 -1.05 -21.74 -27.85
N LYS A 2 -0.98 -20.54 -28.43
CA LYS A 2 0.16 -19.64 -28.21
C LYS A 2 -0.04 -18.92 -26.89
N GLY A 3 1.01 -18.87 -26.07
CA GLY A 3 0.97 -18.24 -24.75
C GLY A 3 1.56 -19.12 -23.65
N ILE A 4 1.31 -18.74 -22.40
CA ILE A 4 1.83 -19.42 -21.19
C ILE A 4 0.73 -20.30 -20.61
N ARG A 5 1.10 -21.52 -20.21
CA ARG A 5 0.24 -22.42 -19.44
C ARG A 5 0.98 -22.99 -18.25
N LEU A 6 0.44 -22.76 -17.08
CA LEU A 6 0.85 -23.35 -15.81
C LEU A 6 -0.11 -24.51 -15.52
N VAL A 7 0.42 -25.69 -15.18
CA VAL A 7 -0.37 -26.90 -14.96
C VAL A 7 0.02 -27.54 -13.63
N ASP A 8 -0.96 -27.71 -12.73
CA ASP A 8 -0.85 -28.38 -11.43
C ASP A 8 0.29 -27.81 -10.55
N ILE A 9 0.50 -26.50 -10.61
CA ILE A 9 1.59 -25.84 -9.86
C ILE A 9 1.30 -25.91 -8.37
N THR A 10 2.20 -26.56 -7.62
CA THR A 10 2.17 -26.60 -6.17
C THR A 10 3.50 -26.06 -5.62
N LYS A 11 3.37 -25.17 -4.60
CA LYS A 11 4.53 -24.65 -3.86
C LYS A 11 4.24 -24.60 -2.38
N GLN A 12 5.08 -25.25 -1.58
CA GLN A 12 5.04 -25.25 -0.12
C GLN A 12 6.35 -24.67 0.42
N PHE A 13 6.24 -23.85 1.43
CA PHE A 13 7.39 -23.34 2.18
C PHE A 13 7.49 -24.13 3.50
N THR A 14 8.41 -25.09 3.55
CA THR A 14 8.58 -26.01 4.67
C THR A 14 8.99 -25.33 5.98
N GLU A 15 9.72 -24.22 5.90
CA GLU A 15 10.16 -23.45 7.07
C GLU A 15 8.98 -22.89 7.88
N ASN A 16 7.90 -22.52 7.22
CA ASN A 16 6.72 -21.90 7.85
C ASN A 16 5.44 -22.77 7.75
N GLY A 17 5.53 -23.97 7.15
CA GLY A 17 4.39 -24.86 6.93
C GLY A 17 3.29 -24.28 6.02
N VAL A 18 3.63 -23.27 5.19
CA VAL A 18 2.63 -22.56 4.36
C VAL A 18 2.62 -23.15 2.95
N THR A 19 1.45 -23.58 2.50
CA THR A 19 1.19 -23.92 1.09
C THR A 19 0.77 -22.66 0.34
N ALA A 20 1.68 -22.06 -0.41
CA ALA A 20 1.43 -20.82 -1.14
C ALA A 20 0.64 -21.04 -2.44
N ASN A 21 0.87 -22.16 -3.13
CA ASN A 21 0.10 -22.58 -4.31
C ASN A 21 -0.25 -24.06 -4.17
N SER A 22 -1.47 -24.43 -4.50
CA SER A 22 -1.98 -25.79 -4.41
C SER A 22 -2.69 -26.15 -5.71
N ARG A 23 -2.04 -26.96 -6.54
CA ARG A 23 -2.53 -27.45 -7.84
C ARG A 23 -3.13 -26.34 -8.72
N VAL A 24 -2.37 -25.27 -8.92
CA VAL A 24 -2.85 -24.11 -9.68
C VAL A 24 -2.65 -24.36 -11.17
N ASP A 25 -3.77 -24.25 -11.92
CA ASP A 25 -3.77 -24.18 -13.37
C ASP A 25 -4.04 -22.75 -13.81
N LEU A 26 -3.25 -22.21 -14.75
CA LEU A 26 -3.43 -20.87 -15.28
C LEU A 26 -3.04 -20.84 -16.77
N ASP A 27 -3.93 -20.32 -17.60
CA ASP A 27 -3.70 -20.12 -19.02
C ASP A 27 -3.68 -18.61 -19.36
N ILE A 28 -2.60 -18.14 -19.96
CA ILE A 28 -2.40 -16.75 -20.39
C ILE A 28 -2.17 -16.77 -21.90
N HIS A 29 -3.01 -16.03 -22.64
CA HIS A 29 -2.95 -16.01 -24.11
C HIS A 29 -1.88 -15.04 -24.59
N ALA A 30 -1.22 -15.37 -25.71
CA ALA A 30 -0.25 -14.46 -26.31
C ALA A 30 -0.93 -13.16 -26.78
N GLY A 31 -0.34 -12.01 -26.44
CA GLY A 31 -0.83 -10.69 -26.83
C GLY A 31 -2.00 -10.15 -25.99
N GLU A 32 -2.38 -10.83 -24.89
CA GLU A 32 -3.38 -10.31 -23.95
C GLU A 32 -2.75 -9.53 -22.79
N ILE A 33 -3.53 -8.67 -22.17
CA ILE A 33 -3.27 -8.15 -20.83
C ILE A 33 -4.07 -9.01 -19.86
N HIS A 34 -3.38 -9.81 -19.06
CA HIS A 34 -3.97 -10.73 -18.08
C HIS A 34 -3.78 -10.22 -16.67
N ALA A 35 -4.85 -9.91 -15.94
CA ALA A 35 -4.73 -9.55 -14.53
C ALA A 35 -4.80 -10.78 -13.62
N LEU A 36 -3.89 -10.86 -12.67
CA LEU A 36 -3.89 -11.84 -11.59
C LEU A 36 -4.23 -11.12 -10.28
N VAL A 37 -5.45 -11.29 -9.80
CA VAL A 37 -5.97 -10.61 -8.61
C VAL A 37 -6.19 -11.56 -7.44
N GLY A 38 -6.24 -11.03 -6.24
CA GLY A 38 -6.49 -11.80 -5.01
C GLY A 38 -5.96 -11.08 -3.79
N GLU A 39 -6.31 -11.53 -2.59
CA GLU A 39 -5.82 -10.98 -1.34
C GLU A 39 -4.30 -11.17 -1.18
N ASN A 40 -3.68 -10.40 -0.25
CA ASN A 40 -2.29 -10.61 0.12
C ASN A 40 -2.13 -12.01 0.74
N GLY A 41 -1.08 -12.73 0.32
CA GLY A 41 -0.89 -14.13 0.72
C GLY A 41 -1.76 -15.14 -0.04
N SER A 42 -2.51 -14.75 -1.08
CA SER A 42 -3.28 -15.69 -1.91
C SER A 42 -2.43 -16.54 -2.86
N GLY A 43 -1.11 -16.28 -2.95
CA GLY A 43 -0.17 -17.05 -3.77
C GLY A 43 0.16 -16.44 -5.13
N LYS A 44 -0.31 -15.23 -5.46
CA LYS A 44 -0.06 -14.53 -6.76
C LYS A 44 1.43 -14.36 -7.07
N SER A 45 2.14 -13.65 -6.19
CA SER A 45 3.58 -13.37 -6.38
C SER A 45 4.38 -14.68 -6.40
N THR A 46 4.03 -15.67 -5.56
CA THR A 46 4.67 -17.00 -5.59
C THR A 46 4.49 -17.69 -6.94
N LEU A 47 3.28 -17.66 -7.51
CA LEU A 47 3.00 -18.26 -8.82
C LEU A 47 3.80 -17.56 -9.92
N MET A 48 3.91 -16.24 -9.88
CA MET A 48 4.70 -15.48 -10.85
C MET A 48 6.21 -15.62 -10.62
N HIS A 49 6.65 -15.81 -9.39
CA HIS A 49 8.05 -16.17 -9.09
C HIS A 49 8.41 -17.56 -9.65
N VAL A 50 7.45 -18.51 -9.69
CA VAL A 50 7.66 -19.79 -10.39
C VAL A 50 7.81 -19.54 -11.90
N LEU A 51 6.96 -18.70 -12.49
CA LEU A 51 7.00 -18.38 -13.92
C LEU A 51 8.27 -17.62 -14.31
N SER A 52 8.72 -16.69 -13.47
CA SER A 52 9.96 -15.92 -13.69
C SER A 52 11.25 -16.69 -13.31
N GLY A 53 11.14 -17.94 -12.81
CA GLY A 53 12.29 -18.76 -12.46
C GLY A 53 13.02 -18.38 -11.17
N LEU A 54 12.42 -17.50 -10.36
CA LEU A 54 12.96 -17.11 -9.06
C LEU A 54 12.76 -18.22 -8.02
N ILE A 55 11.66 -18.98 -8.14
CA ILE A 55 11.31 -20.09 -7.24
C ILE A 55 10.98 -21.32 -8.09
N ARG A 56 11.46 -22.49 -7.67
CA ARG A 56 11.06 -23.77 -8.29
C ARG A 56 9.77 -24.28 -7.68
N PRO A 57 8.81 -24.74 -8.47
CA PRO A 57 7.62 -25.42 -7.96
C PRO A 57 8.02 -26.79 -7.39
N ASP A 58 7.25 -27.28 -6.42
CA ASP A 58 7.44 -28.63 -5.88
C ASP A 58 6.83 -29.68 -6.81
N THR A 59 5.67 -29.36 -7.42
CA THR A 59 5.04 -30.17 -8.48
C THR A 59 4.47 -29.26 -9.57
N GLY A 60 4.14 -29.89 -10.70
CA GLY A 60 3.55 -29.20 -11.85
C GLY A 60 4.53 -28.91 -12.98
N ALA A 61 4.07 -28.18 -13.96
CA ALA A 61 4.85 -27.82 -15.14
C ALA A 61 4.43 -26.49 -15.75
N VAL A 62 5.40 -25.77 -16.31
CA VAL A 62 5.21 -24.55 -17.12
C VAL A 62 5.34 -24.92 -18.60
N PHE A 63 4.45 -24.40 -19.41
CA PHE A 63 4.49 -24.54 -20.87
C PHE A 63 4.49 -23.15 -21.51
N LEU A 64 5.30 -22.98 -22.53
CA LEU A 64 5.35 -21.81 -23.39
C LEU A 64 5.11 -22.24 -24.83
N ASP A 65 4.09 -21.68 -25.47
CA ASP A 65 3.68 -22.00 -26.85
C ASP A 65 3.51 -23.51 -27.08
N GLY A 66 2.99 -24.21 -26.07
CA GLY A 66 2.74 -25.65 -26.09
C GLY A 66 3.96 -26.53 -25.77
N SER A 67 5.16 -25.97 -25.64
CA SER A 67 6.37 -26.69 -25.26
C SER A 67 6.62 -26.60 -23.77
N ARG A 68 6.92 -27.75 -23.14
CA ARG A 68 7.25 -27.77 -21.71
C ARG A 68 8.55 -27.01 -21.44
N LEU A 69 8.47 -26.02 -20.56
CA LEU A 69 9.61 -25.20 -20.15
C LEU A 69 10.16 -25.69 -18.82
N ARG A 70 11.48 -25.76 -18.71
CA ARG A 70 12.17 -25.91 -17.43
C ARG A 70 12.93 -24.63 -17.17
N ILE A 71 12.47 -23.88 -16.17
CA ILE A 71 13.08 -22.61 -15.77
C ILE A 71 13.75 -22.82 -14.43
N SER A 72 15.05 -22.55 -14.37
CA SER A 72 15.85 -22.74 -13.16
C SER A 72 16.40 -21.44 -12.57
N SER A 73 16.30 -20.33 -13.34
CA SER A 73 16.76 -19.01 -12.94
C SER A 73 16.01 -17.90 -13.72
N PRO A 74 15.97 -16.65 -13.19
CA PRO A 74 15.41 -15.50 -13.91
C PRO A 74 16.11 -15.21 -15.24
N HIS A 75 17.42 -15.44 -15.31
CA HIS A 75 18.18 -15.30 -16.56
C HIS A 75 17.69 -16.27 -17.64
N GLU A 76 17.40 -17.51 -17.27
CA GLU A 76 16.87 -18.51 -18.18
C GLU A 76 15.42 -18.14 -18.62
N ALA A 77 14.57 -17.67 -17.69
CA ALA A 77 13.25 -17.16 -18.02
C ALA A 77 13.31 -16.02 -19.05
N LEU A 78 14.22 -15.07 -18.83
CA LEU A 78 14.42 -13.93 -19.72
C LEU A 78 14.95 -14.34 -21.10
N ASN A 79 15.77 -15.41 -21.20
CA ASN A 79 16.19 -15.97 -22.49
C ASN A 79 15.05 -16.62 -23.27
N HIS A 80 13.96 -17.03 -22.58
CA HIS A 80 12.71 -17.46 -23.18
C HIS A 80 11.72 -16.30 -23.39
N GLY A 81 12.14 -15.06 -23.14
CA GLY A 81 11.34 -13.86 -23.31
C GLY A 81 10.38 -13.57 -22.15
N ILE A 82 10.54 -14.21 -20.99
CA ILE A 82 9.72 -14.00 -19.81
C ILE A 82 10.51 -13.12 -18.82
N GLY A 83 10.01 -11.93 -18.50
CA GLY A 83 10.62 -11.01 -17.57
C GLY A 83 9.63 -10.51 -16.50
N MET A 84 10.13 -10.11 -15.34
CA MET A 84 9.32 -9.61 -14.22
C MET A 84 9.88 -8.30 -13.67
N VAL A 85 9.03 -7.30 -13.56
CA VAL A 85 9.25 -6.09 -12.75
C VAL A 85 8.69 -6.37 -11.36
N HIS A 86 9.57 -6.35 -10.36
CA HIS A 86 9.20 -6.60 -8.97
C HIS A 86 8.70 -5.32 -8.31
N GLN A 87 7.87 -5.45 -7.28
CA GLN A 87 7.36 -4.35 -6.47
C GLN A 87 8.49 -3.47 -5.88
N HIS A 88 9.60 -4.10 -5.50
CA HIS A 88 10.83 -3.41 -5.07
C HIS A 88 11.94 -3.70 -6.06
N VAL A 89 12.27 -2.70 -6.85
CA VAL A 89 13.32 -2.81 -7.87
C VAL A 89 14.70 -2.75 -7.20
N GLN A 90 15.56 -3.69 -7.55
CA GLN A 90 16.95 -3.70 -7.08
C GLN A 90 17.86 -3.16 -8.18
N LEU A 91 18.37 -1.94 -8.00
CA LEU A 91 19.32 -1.30 -8.90
C LEU A 91 20.71 -1.25 -8.24
N VAL A 92 21.74 -1.22 -9.08
CA VAL A 92 23.08 -0.85 -8.63
C VAL A 92 23.09 0.67 -8.49
N ARG A 93 23.05 1.15 -7.25
CA ARG A 93 22.81 2.56 -6.93
C ARG A 93 23.88 3.51 -7.46
N GLU A 94 25.13 3.04 -7.53
CA GLU A 94 26.28 3.79 -8.04
C GLU A 94 26.32 3.87 -9.58
N PHE A 95 25.54 3.05 -10.28
CA PHE A 95 25.46 3.03 -11.72
C PHE A 95 24.49 4.10 -12.23
N THR A 96 24.74 4.54 -13.46
CA THR A 96 23.80 5.41 -14.18
C THR A 96 22.55 4.60 -14.61
N VAL A 97 21.49 5.31 -15.00
CA VAL A 97 20.29 4.74 -15.63
C VAL A 97 20.68 3.82 -16.79
N LEU A 98 21.50 4.31 -17.73
CA LEU A 98 21.97 3.54 -18.88
C LEU A 98 22.66 2.25 -18.46
N GLN A 99 23.58 2.31 -17.49
CA GLN A 99 24.33 1.16 -17.02
C GLN A 99 23.43 0.10 -16.37
N ASN A 100 22.43 0.54 -15.60
CA ASN A 100 21.44 -0.38 -15.01
C ASN A 100 20.57 -1.06 -16.07
N ILE A 101 20.13 -0.33 -17.11
CA ILE A 101 19.29 -0.89 -18.18
C ILE A 101 20.02 -1.97 -18.96
N ILE A 102 21.30 -1.77 -19.28
CA ILE A 102 22.06 -2.70 -20.12
C ILE A 102 22.77 -3.82 -19.34
N LEU A 103 22.69 -3.80 -18.00
CA LEU A 103 23.42 -4.70 -17.12
C LEU A 103 23.16 -6.17 -17.47
N GLY A 104 24.26 -6.92 -17.71
CA GLY A 104 24.24 -8.33 -18.10
C GLY A 104 23.91 -8.60 -19.57
N ARG A 105 23.67 -7.55 -20.38
CA ARG A 105 23.42 -7.61 -21.83
C ARG A 105 24.12 -6.47 -22.57
N GLU A 106 25.27 -6.07 -22.09
CA GLU A 106 26.07 -4.99 -22.65
C GLU A 106 26.47 -5.32 -24.10
N PRO A 107 26.17 -4.44 -25.06
CA PRO A 107 26.64 -4.63 -26.43
C PRO A 107 28.16 -4.49 -26.47
N ARG A 108 28.84 -5.36 -27.19
CA ARG A 108 30.30 -5.37 -27.25
C ARG A 108 30.79 -4.87 -28.58
N THR A 109 31.85 -4.09 -28.53
CA THR A 109 32.68 -3.77 -29.70
C THR A 109 33.43 -5.03 -30.16
N TRP A 110 33.98 -5.00 -31.33
CA TRP A 110 34.73 -6.14 -31.87
C TRP A 110 36.02 -6.46 -31.04
N TRP A 111 36.50 -5.54 -30.22
CA TRP A 111 37.60 -5.78 -29.26
C TRP A 111 37.13 -6.28 -27.89
N GLY A 112 35.84 -6.52 -27.71
CA GLY A 112 35.28 -7.05 -26.47
C GLY A 112 34.94 -6.00 -25.41
N GLN A 113 35.13 -4.70 -25.67
CA GLN A 113 34.72 -3.62 -24.74
C GLN A 113 33.22 -3.34 -24.87
N THR A 114 32.59 -2.78 -23.85
CA THR A 114 31.19 -2.34 -23.88
C THR A 114 31.02 -1.16 -24.85
N ASP A 115 30.10 -1.27 -25.79
CA ASP A 115 29.73 -0.22 -26.73
C ASP A 115 28.63 0.65 -26.14
N LEU A 116 29.01 1.62 -25.31
CA LEU A 116 28.06 2.53 -24.66
C LEU A 116 27.32 3.44 -25.64
N LEU A 117 27.90 3.79 -26.78
CA LEU A 117 27.24 4.61 -27.80
C LEU A 117 26.08 3.85 -28.47
N ARG A 118 26.32 2.59 -28.80
CA ARG A 118 25.29 1.70 -29.34
C ARG A 118 24.20 1.44 -28.30
N ALA A 119 24.58 1.15 -27.04
CA ALA A 119 23.65 0.96 -25.95
C ALA A 119 22.74 2.17 -25.77
N ARG A 120 23.34 3.37 -25.68
CA ARG A 120 22.60 4.63 -25.50
C ARG A 120 21.56 4.83 -26.60
N ARG A 121 21.92 4.63 -27.86
CA ARG A 121 21.01 4.78 -28.99
C ARG A 121 19.82 3.81 -28.85
N GLN A 122 20.08 2.53 -28.59
CA GLN A 122 19.03 1.54 -28.41
C GLN A 122 18.10 1.85 -27.24
N VAL A 123 18.65 2.31 -26.11
CA VAL A 123 17.85 2.70 -24.94
C VAL A 123 17.03 3.95 -25.23
N GLN A 124 17.57 4.94 -25.93
CA GLN A 124 16.83 6.14 -26.33
C GLN A 124 15.65 5.80 -27.28
N GLU A 125 15.88 4.92 -28.26
CA GLU A 125 14.82 4.42 -29.15
C GLU A 125 13.67 3.77 -28.34
N LEU A 126 13.99 2.97 -27.32
CA LEU A 126 12.98 2.38 -26.43
C LEU A 126 12.26 3.44 -25.58
N MET A 127 12.98 4.40 -25.03
CA MET A 127 12.39 5.50 -24.24
C MET A 127 11.39 6.31 -25.06
N GLU A 128 11.73 6.63 -26.33
CA GLU A 128 10.85 7.34 -27.25
C GLU A 128 9.65 6.50 -27.66
N LEU A 129 9.88 5.22 -27.99
CA LEU A 129 8.85 4.29 -28.45
C LEU A 129 7.73 4.09 -27.40
N TYR A 130 8.12 3.98 -26.12
CA TYR A 130 7.19 3.71 -25.03
C TYR A 130 6.86 4.96 -24.18
N ASN A 131 7.34 6.13 -24.58
CA ASN A 131 7.17 7.39 -23.84
C ASN A 131 7.64 7.31 -22.38
N LEU A 132 8.75 6.59 -22.14
CA LEU A 132 9.34 6.40 -20.80
C LEU A 132 10.60 7.28 -20.68
N GLN A 133 10.41 8.59 -20.55
CA GLN A 133 11.51 9.52 -20.51
C GLN A 133 12.23 9.49 -19.15
N ILE A 134 13.53 9.32 -19.18
CA ILE A 134 14.42 9.37 -18.02
C ILE A 134 15.84 9.75 -18.51
N ASP A 135 16.60 10.52 -17.73
CA ASP A 135 17.97 10.89 -18.09
C ASP A 135 18.92 9.66 -18.00
N PRO A 136 19.51 9.19 -19.13
CA PRO A 136 20.39 8.02 -19.13
C PRO A 136 21.66 8.16 -18.30
N ASP A 137 22.11 9.38 -18.04
CA ASP A 137 23.36 9.68 -17.31
C ASP A 137 23.14 9.90 -15.82
N ARG A 138 21.88 10.01 -15.40
CA ARG A 138 21.54 10.22 -14.00
C ARG A 138 21.92 9.00 -13.15
N PRO A 139 22.56 9.18 -11.98
CA PRO A 139 22.85 8.08 -11.06
C PRO A 139 21.55 7.49 -10.49
N ALA A 140 21.51 6.15 -10.32
CA ALA A 140 20.30 5.48 -9.85
C ALA A 140 19.90 5.85 -8.41
N PHE A 141 20.83 6.27 -7.56
CA PHE A 141 20.52 6.68 -6.18
C PHE A 141 19.75 8.01 -6.09
N GLU A 142 19.68 8.80 -7.17
CA GLU A 142 18.93 10.06 -7.23
C GLU A 142 17.50 9.88 -7.73
N LEU A 143 17.09 8.66 -8.06
CA LEU A 143 15.79 8.40 -8.66
C LEU A 143 14.69 8.25 -7.61
N SER A 144 13.49 8.67 -8.00
CA SER A 144 12.26 8.30 -7.33
C SER A 144 11.90 6.82 -7.57
N ILE A 145 10.97 6.28 -6.80
CA ILE A 145 10.47 4.91 -6.96
C ILE A 145 9.94 4.68 -8.39
N ASP A 146 9.22 5.67 -8.94
CA ASP A 146 8.75 5.70 -10.32
C ASP A 146 9.92 5.56 -11.33
N GLY A 147 10.99 6.32 -11.15
CA GLY A 147 12.19 6.22 -11.98
C GLY A 147 12.84 4.83 -11.92
N GLU A 148 12.92 4.22 -10.73
CA GLU A 148 13.48 2.87 -10.56
C GLU A 148 12.65 1.83 -11.32
N GLN A 149 11.33 1.95 -11.31
CA GLN A 149 10.44 1.02 -12.02
C GLN A 149 10.48 1.22 -13.55
N LYS A 150 10.57 2.48 -14.02
CA LYS A 150 10.80 2.77 -15.45
C LYS A 150 12.08 2.10 -15.95
N ILE A 151 13.17 2.15 -15.16
CA ILE A 151 14.42 1.44 -15.50
C ILE A 151 14.19 -0.06 -15.57
N ALA A 152 13.50 -0.66 -14.61
CA ALA A 152 13.25 -2.10 -14.60
C ALA A 152 12.47 -2.54 -15.85
N LEU A 153 11.42 -1.80 -16.23
CA LEU A 153 10.67 -2.07 -17.46
C LEU A 153 11.55 -1.90 -18.71
N LEU A 154 12.30 -0.80 -18.81
CA LEU A 154 13.22 -0.57 -19.94
C LEU A 154 14.30 -1.65 -20.04
N SER A 155 14.79 -2.17 -18.91
CA SER A 155 15.75 -3.29 -18.88
C SER A 155 15.15 -4.57 -19.48
N LEU A 156 13.90 -4.90 -19.18
CA LEU A 156 13.21 -6.05 -19.76
C LEU A 156 12.96 -5.86 -21.25
N LEU A 157 12.57 -4.67 -21.67
CA LEU A 157 12.34 -4.34 -23.08
C LEU A 157 13.66 -4.39 -23.86
N TYR A 158 14.74 -3.85 -23.31
CA TYR A 158 16.09 -3.92 -23.87
C TYR A 158 16.57 -5.38 -24.01
N ALA A 159 16.22 -6.21 -23.03
CA ALA A 159 16.51 -7.64 -23.04
C ALA A 159 15.64 -8.44 -24.04
N GLY A 160 14.63 -7.81 -24.66
CA GLY A 160 13.75 -8.45 -25.65
C GLY A 160 12.64 -9.30 -25.02
N ALA A 161 12.16 -8.99 -23.83
CA ALA A 161 11.04 -9.68 -23.21
C ALA A 161 9.77 -9.56 -24.05
N ASN A 162 9.04 -10.68 -24.17
CA ASN A 162 7.75 -10.78 -24.87
C ASN A 162 6.59 -11.03 -23.90
N TYR A 163 6.88 -11.63 -22.75
CA TYR A 163 5.97 -11.87 -21.65
C TYR A 163 6.48 -11.07 -20.45
N ILE A 164 5.75 -10.04 -20.06
CA ILE A 164 6.17 -9.09 -19.04
C ILE A 164 5.24 -9.18 -17.85
N ILE A 165 5.77 -9.55 -16.70
CA ILE A 165 5.05 -9.62 -15.43
C ILE A 165 5.29 -8.30 -14.71
N LEU A 166 4.23 -7.61 -14.31
CA LEU A 166 4.26 -6.36 -13.57
C LEU A 166 3.62 -6.58 -12.20
N ASP A 167 4.41 -6.50 -11.13
CA ASP A 167 3.93 -6.67 -9.75
C ASP A 167 3.59 -5.31 -9.15
N GLU A 168 2.29 -5.04 -8.98
CA GLU A 168 1.71 -3.78 -8.49
C GLU A 168 2.20 -2.54 -9.29
N PRO A 169 1.96 -2.49 -10.61
CA PRO A 169 2.55 -1.48 -11.50
C PRO A 169 2.08 -0.04 -11.26
N THR A 170 1.05 0.19 -10.47
CA THR A 170 0.53 1.53 -10.17
C THR A 170 1.39 2.37 -9.25
N THR A 171 2.42 1.75 -8.65
CA THR A 171 3.51 2.51 -8.04
C THR A 171 4.48 3.08 -9.10
N LEU A 172 4.32 2.72 -10.39
CA LEU A 172 5.07 3.27 -11.54
C LEU A 172 4.74 4.74 -11.84
N PHE A 173 3.57 5.21 -11.41
CA PHE A 173 3.08 6.56 -11.72
C PHE A 173 2.39 7.09 -10.48
N GLU A 174 2.59 8.37 -10.14
CA GLU A 174 1.81 9.06 -9.12
C GLU A 174 0.32 8.97 -9.46
N GLU A 175 -0.57 9.05 -8.49
CA GLU A 175 -2.01 8.82 -8.68
C GLU A 175 -2.64 9.74 -9.75
N ASP A 176 -2.07 10.94 -9.97
CA ASP A 176 -2.45 11.85 -11.05
C ASP A 176 -1.92 11.40 -12.44
N GLU A 177 -0.97 10.47 -12.49
CA GLU A 177 -0.37 9.92 -13.70
C GLU A 177 -0.82 8.48 -14.02
N SER A 178 -1.81 7.94 -13.31
CA SER A 178 -2.38 6.61 -13.61
C SER A 178 -2.90 6.53 -15.06
N ASP A 179 -3.29 7.67 -15.64
CA ASP A 179 -3.63 7.77 -17.07
C ASP A 179 -2.43 7.56 -18.00
N LEU A 180 -1.18 7.66 -17.51
CA LEU A 180 0.02 7.41 -18.31
C LEU A 180 0.40 5.92 -18.40
N LEU A 181 -0.04 5.10 -17.44
CA LEU A 181 0.22 3.65 -17.48
C LEU A 181 -0.57 3.00 -18.62
N HIS A 182 -1.83 3.37 -18.80
CA HIS A 182 -2.68 2.79 -19.84
C HIS A 182 -2.09 2.89 -21.25
N PRO A 183 -1.63 4.06 -21.74
CA PRO A 183 -0.98 4.17 -23.04
C PRO A 183 0.27 3.28 -23.19
N VAL A 184 1.06 3.11 -22.12
CA VAL A 184 2.24 2.23 -22.14
C VAL A 184 1.82 0.77 -22.27
N LEU A 185 0.84 0.30 -21.51
CA LEU A 185 0.33 -1.07 -21.58
C LEU A 185 -0.29 -1.37 -22.96
N GLU A 186 -1.11 -0.46 -23.48
CA GLU A 186 -1.72 -0.60 -24.81
C GLU A 186 -0.66 -0.59 -25.93
N LYS A 187 0.37 0.23 -25.81
CA LYS A 187 1.48 0.26 -26.76
C LYS A 187 2.22 -1.09 -26.76
N LEU A 188 2.58 -1.61 -25.60
CA LEU A 188 3.23 -2.92 -25.46
C LEU A 188 2.36 -4.03 -26.05
N ARG A 189 1.06 -4.03 -25.75
CA ARG A 189 0.09 -4.98 -26.30
C ARG A 189 0.00 -4.90 -27.83
N SER A 190 -0.08 -3.67 -28.39
CA SER A 190 -0.16 -3.46 -29.83
C SER A 190 1.06 -3.98 -30.59
N GLU A 191 2.20 -4.09 -29.92
CA GLU A 191 3.43 -4.71 -30.45
C GLU A 191 3.50 -6.22 -30.22
N GLY A 192 2.40 -6.83 -29.76
CA GLY A 192 2.28 -8.27 -29.56
C GLY A 192 2.92 -8.77 -28.26
N LYS A 193 3.26 -7.89 -27.34
CA LYS A 193 3.71 -8.29 -25.99
C LYS A 193 2.53 -8.83 -25.18
N THR A 194 2.80 -9.79 -24.33
CA THR A 194 1.83 -10.32 -23.35
C THR A 194 2.15 -9.74 -21.98
N LEU A 195 1.15 -9.17 -21.34
CA LEU A 195 1.32 -8.51 -20.05
C LEU A 195 0.57 -9.28 -18.95
N ILE A 196 1.21 -9.46 -17.82
CA ILE A 196 0.62 -10.10 -16.64
C ILE A 196 0.67 -9.08 -15.51
N LEU A 197 -0.49 -8.57 -15.13
CA LEU A 197 -0.61 -7.57 -14.08
C LEU A 197 -0.97 -8.25 -12.76
N ILE A 198 -0.09 -8.16 -11.76
CA ILE A 198 -0.44 -8.57 -10.40
C ILE A 198 -0.93 -7.32 -9.69
N THR A 199 -2.18 -7.31 -9.26
CA THR A 199 -2.74 -6.18 -8.52
C THR A 199 -3.79 -6.65 -7.51
N HIS A 200 -3.97 -5.88 -6.47
CA HIS A 200 -5.10 -5.99 -5.55
C HIS A 200 -6.15 -4.90 -5.78
N LYS A 201 -5.88 -3.95 -6.68
CA LYS A 201 -6.79 -2.86 -7.04
C LYS A 201 -7.76 -3.34 -8.13
N LEU A 202 -9.02 -3.56 -7.74
CA LEU A 202 -10.06 -4.12 -8.63
C LEU A 202 -10.33 -3.25 -9.84
N ARG A 203 -10.33 -1.92 -9.66
CA ARG A 203 -10.57 -0.96 -10.76
C ARG A 203 -9.53 -1.07 -11.86
N GLU A 204 -8.26 -1.22 -11.49
CA GLU A 204 -7.16 -1.38 -12.44
C GLU A 204 -7.30 -2.67 -13.25
N ALA A 205 -7.57 -3.80 -12.54
CA ALA A 205 -7.78 -5.08 -13.21
C ALA A 205 -8.95 -5.02 -14.20
N LEU A 206 -10.08 -4.40 -13.80
CA LEU A 206 -11.25 -4.24 -14.66
C LEU A 206 -11.02 -3.29 -15.83
N HIS A 207 -10.17 -2.28 -15.66
CA HIS A 207 -9.93 -1.24 -16.67
C HIS A 207 -8.90 -1.67 -17.72
N TYR A 208 -7.81 -2.35 -17.28
CA TYR A 208 -6.68 -2.63 -18.16
C TYR A 208 -6.69 -4.04 -18.75
N ALA A 209 -7.25 -5.03 -18.04
CA ALA A 209 -7.10 -6.41 -18.45
C ALA A 209 -8.18 -6.88 -19.46
N ASP A 210 -7.78 -7.76 -20.36
CA ASP A 210 -8.70 -8.51 -21.21
C ASP A 210 -9.37 -9.64 -20.41
N ARG A 211 -8.56 -10.35 -19.59
CA ARG A 211 -9.01 -11.45 -18.74
C ARG A 211 -8.44 -11.29 -17.33
N ILE A 212 -9.21 -11.73 -16.35
CA ILE A 212 -8.88 -11.64 -14.93
C ILE A 212 -8.93 -13.02 -14.31
N SER A 213 -7.83 -13.44 -13.69
CA SER A 213 -7.76 -14.65 -12.86
C SER A 213 -7.76 -14.28 -11.39
N VAL A 214 -8.62 -14.93 -10.62
CA VAL A 214 -8.76 -14.70 -9.19
C VAL A 214 -8.07 -15.80 -8.40
N MET A 215 -7.12 -15.41 -7.53
CA MET A 215 -6.43 -16.30 -6.60
C MET A 215 -6.97 -16.12 -5.18
N ARG A 216 -7.22 -17.23 -4.48
CA ARG A 216 -7.63 -17.23 -3.08
C ARG A 216 -7.06 -18.45 -2.35
N ALA A 217 -6.39 -18.20 -1.22
CA ALA A 217 -5.82 -19.25 -0.35
C ALA A 217 -4.99 -20.31 -1.12
N GLY A 218 -4.16 -19.87 -2.07
CA GLY A 218 -3.29 -20.74 -2.85
C GLY A 218 -3.95 -21.44 -4.04
N HIS A 219 -5.23 -21.17 -4.33
CA HIS A 219 -5.97 -21.77 -5.46
C HIS A 219 -6.44 -20.70 -6.44
N ARG A 220 -6.54 -21.05 -7.72
CA ARG A 220 -7.27 -20.25 -8.72
C ARG A 220 -8.78 -20.54 -8.58
N VAL A 221 -9.54 -19.49 -8.26
CA VAL A 221 -10.99 -19.59 -8.04
C VAL A 221 -11.76 -19.47 -9.36
N ALA A 222 -11.36 -18.50 -10.19
CA ALA A 222 -12.01 -18.20 -11.48
C ALA A 222 -11.04 -17.58 -12.46
N THR A 223 -11.37 -17.66 -13.74
CA THR A 223 -10.76 -16.85 -14.82
C THR A 223 -11.88 -16.38 -15.73
N GLU A 224 -12.06 -15.07 -15.86
CA GLU A 224 -13.17 -14.48 -16.59
C GLU A 224 -12.67 -13.34 -17.49
N TYR A 225 -13.44 -12.99 -18.51
CA TYR A 225 -13.21 -11.75 -19.28
C TYR A 225 -13.58 -10.55 -18.43
N SER A 226 -12.79 -9.47 -18.49
CA SER A 226 -13.05 -8.25 -17.69
C SER A 226 -14.44 -7.66 -17.96
N GLN A 227 -14.92 -7.74 -19.20
CA GLN A 227 -16.26 -7.28 -19.59
C GLN A 227 -17.42 -8.05 -18.94
N ALA A 228 -17.19 -9.27 -18.46
CA ALA A 228 -18.17 -10.10 -17.76
C ALA A 228 -18.22 -9.86 -16.25
N LEU A 229 -17.28 -9.06 -15.74
CA LEU A 229 -17.10 -8.76 -14.33
C LEU A 229 -17.42 -7.28 -14.05
N ASP A 230 -18.00 -7.06 -12.89
CA ASP A 230 -18.07 -5.77 -12.24
C ASP A 230 -17.28 -5.83 -10.92
N GLN A 231 -17.14 -4.70 -10.25
CA GLN A 231 -16.37 -4.60 -9.02
C GLN A 231 -16.97 -5.48 -7.89
N GLU A 232 -18.29 -5.62 -7.85
CA GLU A 232 -18.99 -6.42 -6.85
C GLU A 232 -18.76 -7.92 -7.06
N LYS A 233 -18.90 -8.42 -8.28
CA LYS A 233 -18.63 -9.82 -8.62
C LYS A 233 -17.17 -10.17 -8.39
N LEU A 234 -16.25 -9.29 -8.81
CA LEU A 234 -14.82 -9.52 -8.65
C LEU A 234 -14.43 -9.58 -7.17
N SER A 235 -14.94 -8.65 -6.35
CA SER A 235 -14.73 -8.67 -4.89
C SER A 235 -15.34 -9.91 -4.25
N GLY A 236 -16.53 -10.33 -4.68
CA GLY A 236 -17.18 -11.57 -4.23
C GLY A 236 -16.34 -12.82 -4.51
N LEU A 237 -15.72 -12.93 -5.68
CA LEU A 237 -14.82 -14.02 -6.04
C LEU A 237 -13.56 -14.03 -5.17
N MET A 238 -13.00 -12.84 -4.86
CA MET A 238 -11.81 -12.71 -4.02
C MET A 238 -12.07 -13.09 -2.56
N LEU A 239 -13.18 -12.62 -1.99
CA LEU A 239 -13.54 -12.80 -0.57
C LEU A 239 -14.26 -14.14 -0.29
N GLY A 240 -14.96 -14.69 -1.27
CA GLY A 240 -15.77 -15.92 -1.10
C GLY A 240 -16.97 -15.71 -0.16
N ALA A 241 -17.32 -16.72 0.65
CA ALA A 241 -18.48 -16.68 1.56
C ALA A 241 -18.40 -15.57 2.63
N ALA A 242 -17.23 -14.94 2.84
CA ALA A 242 -17.08 -13.78 3.70
C ALA A 242 -17.66 -12.48 3.11
N ALA A 243 -18.09 -12.50 1.84
CA ALA A 243 -18.65 -11.34 1.13
C ALA A 243 -20.03 -10.86 1.67
N GLY A 244 -20.62 -11.55 2.65
CA GLY A 244 -21.93 -11.20 3.20
C GLY A 244 -22.01 -9.88 3.96
N HIS A 245 -20.90 -9.17 4.17
CA HIS A 245 -20.86 -7.90 4.90
C HIS A 245 -19.83 -6.96 4.25
N LEU A 246 -20.11 -6.54 3.01
CA LEU A 246 -19.30 -5.52 2.34
C LEU A 246 -19.72 -4.12 2.81
N PRO A 247 -18.79 -3.30 3.33
CA PRO A 247 -19.07 -1.90 3.68
C PRO A 247 -19.24 -0.97 2.45
N PHE A 248 -19.27 -1.52 1.23
CA PHE A 248 -19.42 -0.77 -0.03
C PHE A 248 -20.81 -0.11 -0.24
N ARG A 249 -21.70 -0.17 0.76
CA ARG A 249 -23.06 0.38 0.67
C ARG A 249 -23.23 1.78 1.28
N ARG A 250 -22.16 2.57 1.40
CA ARG A 250 -22.37 3.97 1.85
C ARG A 250 -23.16 4.82 0.86
N GLU A 251 -23.08 4.55 -0.45
CA GLU A 251 -23.87 5.30 -1.44
C GLU A 251 -25.37 4.97 -1.40
N GLN A 252 -25.76 3.73 -1.08
CA GLN A 252 -27.18 3.33 -1.03
C GLN A 252 -27.82 3.42 0.37
N GLN A 253 -27.06 3.33 1.46
CA GLN A 253 -27.60 3.51 2.82
C GLN A 253 -27.65 4.98 3.29
N ARG A 254 -26.91 5.89 2.64
CA ARG A 254 -26.99 7.32 2.92
C ARG A 254 -28.30 7.96 2.44
N SER A 255 -29.06 7.32 1.53
CA SER A 255 -30.31 7.88 1.00
C SER A 255 -31.57 7.55 1.81
N GLU A 256 -31.53 6.60 2.77
CA GLU A 256 -32.77 6.14 3.41
C GLU A 256 -32.88 6.27 4.95
N GLN A 257 -31.80 6.48 5.71
CA GLN A 257 -31.90 6.46 7.19
C GLN A 257 -30.90 7.38 7.97
N ALA A 258 -30.30 8.38 7.38
CA ALA A 258 -29.55 9.36 8.16
C ALA A 258 -30.21 10.73 8.07
N GLU A 259 -31.05 11.06 9.03
CA GLU A 259 -31.22 12.46 9.42
C GLU A 259 -29.83 13.04 9.68
N PRO A 260 -29.50 14.23 9.17
CA PRO A 260 -28.21 14.87 9.46
C PRO A 260 -28.07 14.96 10.98
N PRO A 261 -26.90 14.61 11.57
CA PRO A 261 -26.72 14.75 13.01
C PRO A 261 -27.04 16.18 13.38
N GLN A 262 -28.14 16.35 14.08
CA GLN A 262 -28.59 17.63 14.63
C GLN A 262 -27.53 18.09 15.60
N SER A 263 -26.84 19.19 15.27
CA SER A 263 -25.83 19.91 16.04
C SER A 263 -24.57 19.08 16.39
N LEU A 264 -23.41 19.47 15.84
CA LEU A 264 -22.08 19.07 16.33
C LEU A 264 -22.03 19.26 17.85
N PRO A 265 -21.48 18.30 18.62
CA PRO A 265 -21.31 18.46 20.05
C PRO A 265 -20.56 19.76 20.33
N SER A 266 -21.01 20.51 21.33
CA SER A 266 -20.63 21.89 21.57
C SER A 266 -19.14 22.17 21.83
N LYS A 267 -18.28 21.13 21.96
CA LYS A 267 -16.83 21.27 22.20
C LYS A 267 -16.00 20.27 21.41
N PRO A 268 -15.00 20.72 20.63
CA PRO A 268 -14.08 19.85 19.91
C PRO A 268 -13.16 19.08 20.89
N VAL A 269 -12.80 17.86 20.51
CA VAL A 269 -11.81 17.04 21.24
C VAL A 269 -10.39 17.49 20.92
N LEU A 270 -10.12 17.81 19.65
CA LEU A 270 -8.84 18.30 19.19
C LEU A 270 -9.05 19.62 18.45
N ARG A 271 -8.19 20.60 18.75
CA ARG A 271 -8.20 21.90 18.08
C ARG A 271 -6.77 22.33 17.76
N LEU A 272 -6.53 22.59 16.50
CA LEU A 272 -5.32 23.24 16.02
C LEU A 272 -5.64 24.70 15.74
N ILE A 273 -4.83 25.60 16.25
CA ILE A 273 -5.03 27.05 16.10
C ILE A 273 -3.76 27.67 15.59
N ASN A 274 -3.77 28.09 14.34
CA ASN A 274 -2.70 28.82 13.67
C ASN A 274 -1.33 28.17 13.84
N ILE A 275 -1.24 26.85 13.56
CA ILE A 275 -0.01 26.08 13.73
C ILE A 275 0.98 26.47 12.65
N GLU A 276 2.15 26.92 13.08
CA GLU A 276 3.31 27.15 12.23
C GLU A 276 4.45 26.21 12.63
N PHE A 277 5.17 25.72 11.62
CA PHE A 277 6.40 24.99 11.80
C PHE A 277 7.42 25.49 10.80
N ARG A 278 8.57 25.95 11.30
CA ARG A 278 9.70 26.43 10.51
C ARG A 278 10.96 25.69 10.94
N HIS A 279 11.83 25.43 10.00
CA HIS A 279 13.10 24.77 10.31
C HIS A 279 13.97 25.64 11.20
N LYS A 280 14.56 25.03 12.22
CA LYS A 280 15.59 25.67 13.07
C LYS A 280 17.00 25.45 12.53
N ALA A 281 17.22 24.51 11.63
CA ALA A 281 18.51 24.18 11.01
C ALA A 281 18.35 23.89 9.51
N VAL A 282 19.42 24.10 8.77
CA VAL A 282 19.47 23.95 7.30
C VAL A 282 19.26 22.47 6.85
N ASP A 283 19.43 21.50 7.74
CA ASP A 283 19.38 20.06 7.44
C ASP A 283 18.03 19.38 7.77
N SER A 284 16.97 20.14 8.09
CA SER A 284 15.67 19.53 8.32
C SER A 284 14.95 19.28 6.98
N THR A 285 14.57 18.04 6.73
CA THR A 285 13.86 17.62 5.50
C THR A 285 12.33 17.75 5.59
N LEU A 286 11.79 18.14 6.76
CA LEU A 286 10.35 18.24 6.97
C LEU A 286 9.77 19.48 6.29
N PRO A 287 8.62 19.38 5.59
CA PRO A 287 7.93 20.55 5.03
C PRO A 287 7.47 21.53 6.10
N GLU A 288 7.50 22.84 5.80
CA GLU A 288 7.00 23.88 6.70
C GLU A 288 5.46 23.87 6.78
N LEU A 289 4.92 24.27 7.96
CA LEU A 289 3.49 24.56 8.12
C LEU A 289 3.27 26.05 8.34
N LYS A 290 2.19 26.59 7.77
CA LYS A 290 1.91 28.03 7.67
C LYS A 290 0.47 28.34 8.10
N GLY A 291 0.22 28.34 9.41
CA GLY A 291 -1.07 28.76 9.96
C GLY A 291 -2.17 27.69 9.87
N VAL A 292 -1.83 26.41 10.01
CA VAL A 292 -2.79 25.30 9.96
C VAL A 292 -3.77 25.38 11.12
N SER A 293 -5.08 25.38 10.79
CA SER A 293 -6.17 25.46 11.77
C SER A 293 -7.32 24.54 11.37
N PHE A 294 -7.76 23.67 12.29
CA PHE A 294 -8.98 22.86 12.16
C PHE A 294 -9.41 22.31 13.52
N GLU A 295 -10.62 21.77 13.57
CA GLU A 295 -11.23 21.19 14.76
C GLU A 295 -11.76 19.78 14.45
N LEU A 296 -11.66 18.88 15.43
CA LEU A 296 -12.17 17.51 15.36
C LEU A 296 -13.06 17.25 16.58
N PHE A 297 -14.26 16.70 16.33
CA PHE A 297 -15.29 16.51 17.33
C PHE A 297 -15.39 15.06 17.83
N PRO A 298 -16.00 14.81 19.01
CA PRO A 298 -16.24 13.45 19.48
C PRO A 298 -17.14 12.67 18.51
N GLY A 299 -16.80 11.40 18.24
CA GLY A 299 -17.56 10.54 17.32
C GLY A 299 -17.39 10.90 15.85
N GLU A 300 -16.45 11.80 15.51
CA GLU A 300 -16.14 12.21 14.15
C GLU A 300 -14.87 11.54 13.66
N SER A 301 -14.82 11.23 12.37
CA SER A 301 -13.59 10.95 11.62
C SER A 301 -13.27 12.13 10.71
N LEU A 302 -12.07 12.70 10.86
CA LEU A 302 -11.55 13.79 10.05
C LEU A 302 -10.32 13.30 9.32
N ALA A 303 -10.33 13.35 7.97
CA ALA A 303 -9.13 13.11 7.21
C ALA A 303 -8.38 14.42 6.95
N VAL A 304 -7.06 14.38 7.07
CA VAL A 304 -6.16 15.41 6.56
C VAL A 304 -5.43 14.79 5.38
N THR A 305 -5.65 15.32 4.19
CA THR A 305 -5.08 14.80 2.95
C THR A 305 -4.29 15.86 2.19
N GLY A 306 -3.36 15.42 1.37
CA GLY A 306 -2.49 16.27 0.57
C GLY A 306 -1.34 15.46 -0.01
N ILE A 307 -0.55 16.05 -0.89
CA ILE A 307 0.73 15.47 -1.32
C ILE A 307 1.64 15.41 -0.09
N ARG A 308 2.47 14.39 0.07
CA ARG A 308 3.32 14.20 1.28
C ARG A 308 4.17 15.43 1.60
N GLU A 309 4.72 16.07 0.57
CA GLU A 309 5.52 17.30 0.66
C GLU A 309 4.70 18.51 1.12
N ASN A 310 3.39 18.42 1.15
CA ASN A 310 2.49 19.48 1.62
C ASN A 310 2.39 19.59 3.15
N GLY A 311 3.19 18.81 3.91
CA GLY A 311 3.30 18.96 5.36
C GLY A 311 2.53 17.92 6.18
N LEU A 312 2.04 16.83 5.58
CA LEU A 312 1.35 15.75 6.29
C LEU A 312 2.25 15.10 7.35
N GLU A 313 3.51 14.79 6.99
CA GLU A 313 4.46 14.20 7.93
C GLU A 313 4.79 15.18 9.08
N THR A 314 4.95 16.47 8.78
CA THR A 314 5.19 17.48 9.79
C THR A 314 4.02 17.56 10.77
N LEU A 315 2.79 17.54 10.26
CA LEU A 315 1.58 17.54 11.10
C LEU A 315 1.52 16.31 11.99
N GLU A 316 1.81 15.11 11.44
CA GLU A 316 1.89 13.87 12.20
C GLU A 316 2.90 13.98 13.36
N GLN A 317 4.10 14.48 13.10
CA GLN A 317 5.15 14.62 14.10
C GLN A 317 4.79 15.63 15.21
N LEU A 318 4.12 16.73 14.86
CA LEU A 318 3.65 17.71 15.84
C LEU A 318 2.56 17.16 16.76
N LEU A 319 1.59 16.43 16.19
CA LEU A 319 0.48 15.85 16.94
C LEU A 319 0.90 14.70 17.85
N THR A 320 1.97 14.01 17.49
CA THR A 320 2.49 12.85 18.23
C THR A 320 3.62 13.21 19.19
N GLY A 321 4.05 14.49 19.22
CA GLY A 321 5.07 14.97 20.15
C GLY A 321 6.52 14.64 19.74
N PHE A 322 6.76 14.22 18.49
CA PHE A 322 8.11 14.08 17.93
C PHE A 322 8.73 15.44 17.58
N SER A 323 7.89 16.41 17.24
CA SER A 323 8.28 17.80 16.95
C SER A 323 7.43 18.78 17.74
N VAL A 324 7.89 20.03 17.85
CA VAL A 324 7.17 21.11 18.57
C VAL A 324 6.87 22.23 17.57
N PRO A 325 5.64 22.76 17.52
CA PRO A 325 5.31 23.86 16.62
C PRO A 325 6.14 25.11 16.95
N SER A 326 6.48 25.90 15.93
CA SER A 326 7.19 27.17 16.09
C SER A 326 6.27 28.25 16.67
N SER A 327 4.99 28.22 16.32
CA SER A 327 3.92 29.05 16.88
C SER A 327 2.55 28.34 16.77
N GLY A 328 1.53 28.92 17.38
CA GLY A 328 0.18 28.37 17.44
C GLY A 328 -0.07 27.47 18.66
N ARG A 329 -1.23 26.82 18.69
CA ARG A 329 -1.66 25.97 19.83
C ARG A 329 -2.30 24.69 19.35
N ILE A 330 -1.88 23.55 19.92
CA ILE A 330 -2.53 22.26 19.76
C ILE A 330 -3.22 21.94 21.09
N LEU A 331 -4.55 21.90 21.06
CA LEU A 331 -5.38 21.70 22.26
C LEU A 331 -6.13 20.37 22.16
N PHE A 332 -6.01 19.56 23.18
CA PHE A 332 -6.83 18.38 23.41
C PHE A 332 -7.73 18.64 24.62
N LYS A 333 -9.05 18.68 24.41
CA LYS A 333 -10.03 19.04 25.44
C LYS A 333 -9.66 20.35 26.19
N ASP A 334 -9.37 21.39 25.42
CA ASP A 334 -8.95 22.71 25.86
C ASP A 334 -7.58 22.76 26.59
N GLU A 335 -6.89 21.64 26.77
CA GLU A 335 -5.53 21.59 27.35
C GLU A 335 -4.46 21.51 26.26
N SER A 336 -3.38 22.29 26.39
CA SER A 336 -2.27 22.24 25.44
C SER A 336 -1.53 20.90 25.52
N ILE A 337 -1.34 20.30 24.34
CA ILE A 337 -0.57 19.05 24.18
C ILE A 337 0.73 19.25 23.40
N ALA A 338 1.01 20.47 22.92
CA ALA A 338 2.23 20.78 22.17
C ALA A 338 3.48 20.46 23.02
N GLY A 339 4.42 19.71 22.43
CA GLY A 339 5.67 19.32 23.11
C GLY A 339 5.51 18.29 24.23
N LEU A 340 4.33 17.71 24.41
CA LEU A 340 4.17 16.59 25.34
C LEU A 340 4.81 15.33 24.74
N SER A 341 5.55 14.57 25.56
CA SER A 341 6.08 13.27 25.16
C SER A 341 4.95 12.27 24.85
N ILE A 342 5.20 11.33 23.96
CA ILE A 342 4.27 10.23 23.58
C ILE A 342 3.66 9.56 24.83
N ARG A 343 4.48 9.33 25.88
CA ARG A 343 4.01 8.74 27.13
C ARG A 343 2.94 9.60 27.84
N LYS A 344 3.07 10.94 27.79
CA LYS A 344 2.08 11.87 28.36
C LYS A 344 0.81 11.91 27.51
N LEU A 345 0.94 11.89 26.18
CA LEU A 345 -0.19 11.81 25.24
C LEU A 345 -1.00 10.54 25.48
N ARG A 346 -0.35 9.38 25.60
CA ARG A 346 -1.02 8.09 25.89
C ARG A 346 -1.77 8.10 27.23
N ARG A 347 -1.25 8.75 28.28
CA ARG A 347 -1.96 8.91 29.55
C ARG A 347 -3.24 9.73 29.41
N LYS A 348 -3.32 10.61 28.40
CA LYS A 348 -4.54 11.35 28.06
C LYS A 348 -5.49 10.56 27.15
N ARG A 349 -5.22 9.25 26.91
CA ARG A 349 -5.98 8.37 26.01
C ARG A 349 -5.95 8.84 24.56
N ILE A 350 -4.81 9.39 24.13
CA ILE A 350 -4.49 9.65 22.73
C ILE A 350 -3.70 8.45 22.22
N ALA A 351 -4.26 7.71 21.27
CA ALA A 351 -3.63 6.60 20.58
C ALA A 351 -3.02 7.07 19.27
N TYR A 352 -2.01 6.36 18.80
CA TYR A 352 -1.31 6.70 17.57
C TYR A 352 -0.84 5.46 16.84
N ILE A 353 -1.17 5.38 15.56
CA ILE A 353 -0.72 4.35 14.62
C ILE A 353 0.06 5.04 13.50
N PRO A 354 1.39 4.80 13.41
CA PRO A 354 2.26 5.49 12.46
C PRO A 354 2.16 4.93 11.04
N THR A 355 2.56 5.73 10.05
CA THR A 355 2.77 5.29 8.66
C THR A 355 3.83 4.18 8.59
N GLU A 356 5.01 4.41 9.19
CA GLU A 356 6.12 3.45 9.25
C GLU A 356 5.91 2.41 10.36
N ARG A 357 4.94 1.53 10.16
CA ARG A 357 4.48 0.58 11.19
C ARG A 357 5.56 -0.36 11.68
N MET A 358 6.43 -0.84 10.79
CA MET A 358 7.48 -1.79 11.13
C MET A 358 8.65 -1.12 11.85
N LEU A 359 8.90 0.16 11.56
CA LEU A 359 10.02 0.89 12.18
C LEU A 359 9.61 1.57 13.48
N ARG A 360 8.42 2.21 13.51
CA ARG A 360 7.95 3.05 14.63
C ARG A 360 6.78 2.43 15.40
N GLY A 361 6.05 1.51 14.78
CA GLY A 361 4.82 0.96 15.33
C GLY A 361 4.99 -0.36 16.09
N ALA A 362 6.05 -1.13 15.86
CA ALA A 362 6.19 -2.48 16.38
C ALA A 362 7.64 -2.85 16.70
N SER A 363 7.81 -3.81 17.60
CA SER A 363 9.10 -4.48 17.84
C SER A 363 9.10 -5.81 17.09
N LEU A 364 9.78 -5.84 15.94
CA LEU A 364 9.77 -7.01 15.05
C LEU A 364 10.43 -8.25 15.66
N ASP A 365 11.45 -8.06 16.49
CA ASP A 365 12.17 -9.14 17.17
C ASP A 365 11.40 -9.71 18.37
N SER A 366 10.42 -8.97 18.88
CA SER A 366 9.56 -9.39 19.99
C SER A 366 8.41 -10.27 19.51
N SER A 367 7.85 -11.06 20.43
CA SER A 367 6.67 -11.88 20.16
C SER A 367 5.41 -11.05 19.94
N VAL A 368 4.39 -11.68 19.37
CA VAL A 368 3.04 -11.11 19.23
C VAL A 368 2.50 -10.68 20.59
N ALA A 369 2.62 -11.53 21.62
CA ALA A 369 2.17 -11.22 22.96
C ALA A 369 2.87 -10.02 23.57
N GLU A 370 4.19 -9.91 23.46
CA GLU A 370 4.96 -8.76 23.93
C GLU A 370 4.54 -7.46 23.25
N ASN A 371 4.33 -7.49 21.93
CA ASN A 371 3.82 -6.34 21.19
C ASN A 371 2.42 -5.93 21.64
N MET A 372 1.51 -6.87 21.92
CA MET A 372 0.14 -6.59 22.38
C MET A 372 0.10 -5.95 23.75
N ILE A 373 0.98 -6.37 24.68
CA ILE A 373 1.01 -5.83 26.04
C ILE A 373 1.91 -4.61 26.20
N LEU A 374 2.66 -4.19 25.18
CA LEU A 374 3.70 -3.16 25.24
C LEU A 374 3.24 -1.87 25.96
N LEU A 375 2.00 -1.45 25.75
CA LEU A 375 1.46 -0.21 26.32
C LEU A 375 0.90 -0.38 27.73
N ASN A 376 0.56 -1.58 28.12
CA ASN A 376 -0.11 -1.91 29.37
C ASN A 376 0.61 -3.00 30.19
N TYR A 377 1.87 -3.30 29.87
CA TYR A 377 2.68 -4.34 30.55
C TYR A 377 2.67 -4.23 32.06
N ARG A 378 2.47 -3.00 32.61
CA ARG A 378 2.40 -2.76 34.06
C ARG A 378 1.20 -3.43 34.72
N ASN A 379 0.12 -3.65 33.98
CA ASN A 379 -1.07 -4.33 34.50
C ASN A 379 -0.82 -5.82 34.72
N PHE A 380 0.19 -6.37 34.03
CA PHE A 380 0.60 -7.76 34.09
C PHE A 380 1.82 -7.98 35.00
N HIS A 381 2.23 -6.97 35.77
CA HIS A 381 3.41 -7.06 36.62
C HIS A 381 3.00 -7.40 38.06
N GLY A 382 3.66 -8.41 38.64
CA GLY A 382 3.50 -8.78 40.06
C GLY A 382 4.80 -9.32 40.64
N TRP A 383 5.20 -8.86 41.81
CA TRP A 383 6.39 -9.32 42.57
C TRP A 383 7.68 -9.42 41.71
N GLY A 384 7.91 -8.44 40.83
CA GLY A 384 9.11 -8.39 39.98
C GLY A 384 9.07 -9.30 38.73
N ARG A 385 7.94 -9.97 38.45
CA ARG A 385 7.76 -10.85 37.29
C ARG A 385 6.48 -10.52 36.54
N LEU A 386 6.46 -10.85 35.24
CA LEU A 386 5.25 -10.78 34.43
C LEU A 386 4.36 -12.01 34.71
N LYS A 387 3.07 -11.81 34.83
CA LYS A 387 2.07 -12.83 35.04
C LYS A 387 1.69 -13.48 33.73
N GLN A 388 2.37 -14.56 33.39
CA GLN A 388 2.29 -15.20 32.09
C GLN A 388 0.87 -15.66 31.72
N GLU A 389 0.13 -16.25 32.67
CA GLU A 389 -1.23 -16.72 32.44
C GLU A 389 -2.19 -15.57 32.09
N GLU A 390 -2.08 -14.42 32.80
CA GLU A 390 -2.91 -13.24 32.51
C GLU A 390 -2.59 -12.67 31.13
N ILE A 391 -1.30 -12.71 30.72
CA ILE A 391 -0.85 -12.27 29.38
C ILE A 391 -1.41 -13.21 28.29
N GLU A 392 -1.31 -14.53 28.49
CA GLU A 392 -1.81 -15.50 27.53
C GLU A 392 -3.34 -15.37 27.34
N HIS A 393 -4.08 -15.19 28.44
CA HIS A 393 -5.52 -14.96 28.38
C HIS A 393 -5.87 -13.65 27.64
N PHE A 394 -5.21 -12.54 28.00
CA PHE A 394 -5.42 -11.23 27.37
C PHE A 394 -5.11 -11.26 25.87
N THR A 395 -3.95 -11.80 25.50
CA THR A 395 -3.52 -11.89 24.09
C THR A 395 -4.37 -12.87 23.30
N GLY A 396 -4.85 -13.95 23.92
CA GLY A 396 -5.79 -14.89 23.33
C GLY A 396 -7.13 -14.23 22.97
N ASN A 397 -7.69 -13.41 23.86
CA ASN A 397 -8.90 -12.64 23.61
C ASN A 397 -8.72 -11.63 22.47
N LEU A 398 -7.62 -10.86 22.47
CA LEU A 398 -7.32 -9.93 21.39
C LEU A 398 -7.13 -10.64 20.05
N LYS A 399 -6.44 -11.78 20.04
CA LYS A 399 -6.27 -12.59 18.84
C LYS A 399 -7.61 -13.00 18.23
N GLN A 400 -8.58 -13.41 19.03
CA GLN A 400 -9.93 -13.77 18.56
C GLN A 400 -10.68 -12.53 18.05
N GLN A 401 -10.71 -11.45 18.85
CA GLN A 401 -11.44 -10.23 18.53
C GLN A 401 -10.95 -9.56 17.24
N PHE A 402 -9.64 -9.64 16.95
CA PHE A 402 -8.99 -9.00 15.79
C PHE A 402 -8.67 -9.99 14.66
N ASN A 403 -9.09 -11.25 14.79
CA ASN A 403 -8.82 -12.31 13.81
C ASN A 403 -7.33 -12.34 13.37
N ILE A 404 -6.44 -12.40 14.38
CA ILE A 404 -4.99 -12.43 14.15
C ILE A 404 -4.55 -13.87 13.93
N LYS A 405 -4.02 -14.16 12.75
CA LYS A 405 -3.56 -15.51 12.36
C LYS A 405 -2.08 -15.71 12.77
N ALA A 406 -1.84 -15.77 14.07
CA ALA A 406 -0.51 -16.01 14.63
C ALA A 406 -0.61 -16.62 16.03
N SER A 407 0.43 -17.32 16.48
CA SER A 407 0.57 -17.72 17.88
C SER A 407 1.06 -16.53 18.71
N PRO A 408 0.63 -16.38 19.99
CA PRO A 408 1.19 -15.36 20.89
C PRO A 408 2.72 -15.40 21.03
N LYS A 409 3.31 -16.57 20.80
CA LYS A 409 4.77 -16.80 20.90
C LYS A 409 5.53 -16.54 19.61
N ASP A 410 4.84 -16.37 18.47
CA ASP A 410 5.49 -16.14 17.19
C ASP A 410 6.19 -14.78 17.21
N ARG A 411 7.35 -14.68 16.56
CA ARG A 411 8.01 -13.39 16.34
C ARG A 411 7.24 -12.57 15.35
N LEU A 412 7.11 -11.28 15.62
CA LEU A 412 6.31 -10.39 14.78
C LEU A 412 6.87 -10.28 13.35
N ALA A 413 8.20 -10.31 13.18
CA ALA A 413 8.87 -10.29 11.88
C ALA A 413 8.45 -11.43 10.93
N GLY A 414 7.97 -12.57 11.47
CA GLY A 414 7.49 -13.70 10.66
C GLY A 414 6.07 -13.58 10.14
N LEU A 415 5.35 -12.51 10.47
CA LEU A 415 3.95 -12.34 10.09
C LEU A 415 3.80 -11.55 8.79
N SER A 416 2.66 -11.76 8.11
CA SER A 416 2.27 -10.88 7.00
C SER A 416 1.98 -9.46 7.51
N GLY A 417 2.18 -8.45 6.64
CA GLY A 417 1.95 -7.04 6.96
C GLY A 417 0.55 -6.78 7.54
N GLY A 418 -0.48 -7.44 7.01
CA GLY A 418 -1.84 -7.33 7.53
C GLY A 418 -2.00 -7.89 8.96
N ASN A 419 -1.32 -8.98 9.33
CA ASN A 419 -1.34 -9.49 10.69
C ASN A 419 -0.55 -8.58 11.66
N ILE A 420 0.60 -8.05 11.22
CA ILE A 420 1.36 -7.04 12.00
C ILE A 420 0.47 -5.84 12.30
N GLN A 421 -0.25 -5.34 11.31
CA GLN A 421 -1.16 -4.22 11.49
C GLN A 421 -2.29 -4.51 12.48
N LYS A 422 -2.91 -5.69 12.40
CA LYS A 422 -3.94 -6.13 13.35
C LYS A 422 -3.41 -6.16 14.78
N VAL A 423 -2.16 -6.59 14.99
CA VAL A 423 -1.49 -6.55 16.31
C VAL A 423 -1.34 -5.11 16.78
N ILE A 424 -0.87 -4.19 15.93
CA ILE A 424 -0.68 -2.78 16.29
C ILE A 424 -2.04 -2.14 16.61
N ILE A 425 -3.04 -2.32 15.74
CA ILE A 425 -4.39 -1.78 15.94
C ILE A 425 -4.99 -2.32 17.25
N SER A 426 -4.93 -3.63 17.49
CA SER A 426 -5.48 -4.25 18.70
C SER A 426 -4.89 -3.63 19.97
N ARG A 427 -3.59 -3.41 20.00
CA ARG A 427 -2.88 -2.77 21.11
C ARG A 427 -3.30 -1.32 21.34
N GLU A 428 -3.47 -0.55 20.25
CA GLU A 428 -3.77 0.89 20.34
C GLU A 428 -5.23 1.16 20.74
N ILE A 429 -6.17 0.31 20.31
CA ILE A 429 -7.61 0.59 20.50
C ILE A 429 -8.25 -0.17 21.67
N VAL A 430 -7.57 -1.20 22.22
CA VAL A 430 -8.12 -2.02 23.31
C VAL A 430 -8.56 -1.21 24.54
N HIS A 431 -7.98 -0.04 24.74
CA HIS A 431 -8.31 0.85 25.87
C HIS A 431 -9.29 1.97 25.50
N SER A 432 -10.02 1.85 24.39
CA SER A 432 -11.00 2.81 23.90
C SER A 432 -10.44 4.24 23.93
N PRO A 433 -9.52 4.61 23.05
CA PRO A 433 -8.91 5.93 23.05
C PRO A 433 -9.97 7.01 22.85
N GLN A 434 -9.74 8.21 23.38
CA GLN A 434 -10.61 9.36 23.14
C GLN A 434 -10.26 10.07 21.83
N LEU A 435 -9.00 9.96 21.40
CA LEU A 435 -8.49 10.40 20.12
C LEU A 435 -7.58 9.31 19.56
N LEU A 436 -7.86 8.87 18.34
CA LEU A 436 -6.95 8.04 17.56
C LEU A 436 -6.37 8.90 16.44
N ILE A 437 -5.04 8.98 16.36
CA ILE A 437 -4.31 9.52 15.21
C ILE A 437 -3.85 8.33 14.41
N PHE A 438 -4.31 8.21 13.17
CA PHE A 438 -4.05 7.07 12.31
C PHE A 438 -3.46 7.55 10.98
N SER A 439 -2.19 7.28 10.78
CA SER A 439 -1.49 7.68 9.55
C SER A 439 -1.50 6.54 8.55
N GLU A 440 -1.88 6.83 7.30
CA GLU A 440 -1.96 5.91 6.16
C GLU A 440 -2.63 4.57 6.55
N PRO A 441 -3.91 4.57 7.00
CA PRO A 441 -4.59 3.39 7.54
C PRO A 441 -4.56 2.16 6.66
N SER A 442 -4.71 2.32 5.34
CA SER A 442 -4.80 1.21 4.39
C SER A 442 -3.51 0.90 3.66
N TRP A 443 -2.43 1.65 3.89
CA TRP A 443 -1.15 1.46 3.20
C TRP A 443 -0.64 0.02 3.29
N GLY A 444 -0.39 -0.60 2.12
CA GLY A 444 0.14 -1.98 2.05
C GLY A 444 -0.83 -3.06 2.52
N LEU A 445 -2.12 -2.76 2.62
CA LEU A 445 -3.16 -3.72 2.94
C LEU A 445 -3.89 -4.18 1.69
N ASP A 446 -4.29 -5.46 1.73
CA ASP A 446 -5.27 -5.99 0.81
C ASP A 446 -6.69 -5.47 1.13
N PHE A 447 -7.63 -5.80 0.27
CA PHE A 447 -9.02 -5.37 0.41
C PHE A 447 -9.64 -5.79 1.76
N ALA A 448 -9.39 -7.03 2.23
CA ALA A 448 -9.92 -7.50 3.51
C ALA A 448 -9.30 -6.76 4.70
N GLY A 449 -7.99 -6.48 4.64
CA GLY A 449 -7.29 -5.67 5.63
C GLY A 449 -7.82 -4.24 5.69
N ARG A 450 -8.06 -3.62 4.53
CA ARG A 450 -8.64 -2.29 4.39
C ARG A 450 -10.05 -2.23 4.98
N SER A 451 -10.93 -3.16 4.59
CA SER A 451 -12.29 -3.28 5.12
C SER A 451 -12.31 -3.46 6.65
N PHE A 452 -11.39 -4.27 7.18
CA PHE A 452 -11.24 -4.45 8.61
C PHE A 452 -10.86 -3.14 9.33
N VAL A 453 -9.91 -2.39 8.79
CA VAL A 453 -9.49 -1.09 9.36
C VAL A 453 -10.65 -0.11 9.38
N TYR A 454 -11.37 0.01 8.27
CA TYR A 454 -12.50 0.93 8.14
C TYR A 454 -13.65 0.58 9.09
N GLN A 455 -13.94 -0.72 9.25
CA GLN A 455 -14.88 -1.19 10.27
C GLN A 455 -14.44 -0.76 11.68
N LYS A 456 -13.15 -0.88 12.02
CA LYS A 456 -12.64 -0.48 13.33
C LYS A 456 -12.71 1.03 13.56
N ILE A 457 -12.51 1.84 12.53
CA ILE A 457 -12.72 3.29 12.58
C ILE A 457 -14.18 3.60 12.91
N GLU A 458 -15.14 2.97 12.23
CA GLU A 458 -16.57 3.16 12.50
C GLU A 458 -16.99 2.68 13.90
N GLU A 459 -16.47 1.54 14.36
CA GLU A 459 -16.70 1.06 15.72
C GLU A 459 -16.21 2.09 16.78
N LEU A 460 -15.03 2.67 16.60
CA LEU A 460 -14.49 3.69 17.50
C LEU A 460 -15.34 4.96 17.50
N LYS A 461 -15.78 5.42 16.32
CA LYS A 461 -16.67 6.59 16.18
C LYS A 461 -17.98 6.36 16.92
N SER A 462 -18.62 5.19 16.74
CA SER A 462 -19.89 4.84 17.40
C SER A 462 -19.76 4.83 18.92
N GLN A 463 -18.55 4.58 19.46
CA GLN A 463 -18.22 4.65 20.88
C GLN A 463 -17.87 6.07 21.36
N GLY A 464 -17.95 7.08 20.48
CA GLY A 464 -17.65 8.48 20.78
C GLY A 464 -16.17 8.87 20.69
N SER A 465 -15.29 8.00 20.20
CA SER A 465 -13.90 8.34 19.93
C SER A 465 -13.80 9.30 18.75
N ALA A 466 -12.90 10.29 18.82
CA ALA A 466 -12.52 11.11 17.67
C ALA A 466 -11.40 10.39 16.89
N VAL A 467 -11.48 10.35 15.58
CA VAL A 467 -10.48 9.70 14.73
C VAL A 467 -9.90 10.72 13.74
N LEU A 468 -8.61 11.00 13.87
CA LEU A 468 -7.86 11.81 12.92
C LEU A 468 -7.11 10.88 11.98
N ILE A 469 -7.44 10.93 10.70
CA ILE A 469 -6.79 10.16 9.63
C ILE A 469 -5.83 11.10 8.92
N ILE A 470 -4.58 10.70 8.74
CA ILE A 470 -3.60 11.44 7.93
C ILE A 470 -3.26 10.53 6.77
N THR A 471 -3.62 10.93 5.56
CA THR A 471 -3.43 10.08 4.37
C THR A 471 -3.16 10.90 3.12
N SER A 472 -2.31 10.38 2.25
CA SER A 472 -2.10 10.90 0.89
C SER A 472 -3.13 10.33 -0.11
N ASP A 473 -3.85 9.26 0.24
CA ASP A 473 -4.84 8.60 -0.61
C ASP A 473 -6.20 9.30 -0.51
N ILE A 474 -6.63 9.90 -1.63
CA ILE A 474 -7.92 10.61 -1.74
C ILE A 474 -9.09 9.64 -1.56
N GLU A 475 -8.99 8.40 -2.08
CA GLU A 475 -10.04 7.40 -1.94
C GLU A 475 -10.23 7.01 -0.47
N GLU A 476 -9.13 6.79 0.25
CA GLU A 476 -9.16 6.52 1.68
C GLU A 476 -9.82 7.67 2.46
N ALA A 477 -9.46 8.93 2.15
CA ALA A 477 -10.07 10.09 2.78
C ALA A 477 -11.58 10.16 2.53
N LEU A 478 -12.04 9.87 1.30
CA LEU A 478 -13.46 9.85 0.93
C LEU A 478 -14.23 8.70 1.60
N GLU A 479 -13.60 7.53 1.73
CA GLU A 479 -14.24 6.32 2.29
C GLU A 479 -14.34 6.35 3.82
N CYS A 480 -13.33 6.90 4.53
CA CYS A 480 -13.20 6.77 5.99
C CYS A 480 -13.62 8.01 6.76
N ALA A 481 -13.66 9.19 6.14
CA ALA A 481 -13.85 10.44 6.86
C ALA A 481 -15.27 11.00 6.71
N ASP A 482 -15.73 11.72 7.75
CA ASP A 482 -16.94 12.53 7.70
C ASP A 482 -16.65 13.92 7.10
N ARG A 483 -15.44 14.46 7.40
CA ARG A 483 -14.91 15.70 6.83
C ARG A 483 -13.47 15.51 6.41
N ILE A 484 -13.06 16.29 5.41
CA ILE A 484 -11.74 16.23 4.79
C ILE A 484 -11.11 17.62 4.83
N VAL A 485 -9.95 17.72 5.44
CA VAL A 485 -9.05 18.87 5.40
C VAL A 485 -8.03 18.63 4.30
N VAL A 486 -7.95 19.53 3.33
CA VAL A 486 -6.98 19.41 2.23
C VAL A 486 -5.81 20.35 2.48
N MET A 487 -4.60 19.81 2.39
CA MET A 487 -3.35 20.54 2.62
C MET A 487 -2.67 20.87 1.29
N TYR A 488 -2.21 22.10 1.16
CA TYR A 488 -1.37 22.56 0.05
C TYR A 488 -0.27 23.49 0.55
N ARG A 489 0.98 23.17 0.22
CA ARG A 489 2.20 23.95 0.59
C ARG A 489 2.23 24.39 2.06
N GLY A 490 1.84 23.48 2.95
CA GLY A 490 1.85 23.71 4.40
C GLY A 490 0.66 24.52 4.93
N GLN A 491 -0.36 24.75 4.15
CA GLN A 491 -1.59 25.47 4.53
C GLN A 491 -2.82 24.61 4.29
N VAL A 492 -3.92 24.91 4.97
CA VAL A 492 -5.23 24.34 4.67
C VAL A 492 -5.81 25.07 3.46
N SER A 493 -5.97 24.36 2.35
CA SER A 493 -6.59 24.90 1.11
C SER A 493 -8.11 24.79 1.12
N GLY A 494 -8.67 23.87 1.93
CA GLY A 494 -10.10 23.73 2.09
C GLY A 494 -10.49 22.68 3.13
N ILE A 495 -11.71 22.81 3.67
CA ILE A 495 -12.34 21.81 4.54
C ILE A 495 -13.70 21.47 3.94
N ILE A 496 -13.89 20.19 3.60
CA ILE A 496 -15.07 19.74 2.85
C ILE A 496 -15.71 18.59 3.61
N ARG A 497 -17.03 18.51 3.59
CA ARG A 497 -17.75 17.30 4.03
C ARG A 497 -17.58 16.20 2.98
N SER A 498 -17.35 14.99 3.42
CA SER A 498 -17.11 13.84 2.53
C SER A 498 -18.29 13.56 1.57
N ASP A 499 -19.54 13.90 1.98
CA ASP A 499 -20.75 13.78 1.15
C ASP A 499 -20.84 14.83 0.03
N GLN A 500 -20.03 15.88 0.08
CA GLN A 500 -19.96 16.99 -0.88
C GLN A 500 -18.63 17.02 -1.64
N ALA A 501 -17.78 16.04 -1.41
CA ALA A 501 -16.43 15.94 -1.97
C ALA A 501 -16.40 14.87 -3.08
N ASP A 502 -15.66 15.15 -4.13
CA ASP A 502 -15.25 14.19 -5.15
C ASP A 502 -13.72 14.27 -5.37
N LYS A 503 -13.17 13.26 -6.05
CA LYS A 503 -11.74 13.19 -6.32
C LYS A 503 -11.20 14.43 -7.04
N THR A 504 -11.96 14.95 -8.01
CA THR A 504 -11.55 16.09 -8.83
C THR A 504 -11.45 17.36 -7.98
N LYS A 505 -12.41 17.59 -7.11
CA LYS A 505 -12.44 18.75 -6.20
C LYS A 505 -11.30 18.69 -5.19
N ILE A 506 -11.08 17.51 -4.58
CA ILE A 506 -9.96 17.33 -3.64
C ILE A 506 -8.63 17.50 -4.37
N GLY A 507 -8.44 16.88 -5.55
CA GLY A 507 -7.22 17.02 -6.36
C GLY A 507 -6.92 18.47 -6.71
N ARG A 508 -7.92 19.28 -7.12
CA ARG A 508 -7.72 20.70 -7.39
C ARG A 508 -7.26 21.50 -6.17
N LEU A 509 -7.82 21.20 -5.00
CA LEU A 509 -7.37 21.81 -3.74
C LEU A 509 -5.96 21.37 -3.34
N MET A 510 -5.59 20.10 -3.58
CA MET A 510 -4.23 19.59 -3.33
C MET A 510 -3.17 20.25 -4.22
N LEU A 511 -3.57 20.69 -5.42
CA LEU A 511 -2.70 21.40 -6.37
C LEU A 511 -2.78 22.93 -6.23
N GLY A 512 -3.65 23.45 -5.34
CA GLY A 512 -3.81 24.90 -5.14
C GLY A 512 -4.48 25.64 -6.30
N VAL A 513 -5.23 24.94 -7.14
CA VAL A 513 -5.98 25.52 -8.28
C VAL A 513 -7.27 26.19 -7.81
N GLU A 514 -7.84 25.74 -6.71
CA GLU A 514 -8.98 26.34 -6.01
C GLU A 514 -8.63 26.53 -4.54
N THR A 515 -8.91 27.68 -3.97
CA THR A 515 -8.88 27.91 -2.53
C THR A 515 -10.29 28.25 -2.07
N HIS A 516 -10.85 27.39 -1.21
CA HIS A 516 -12.04 27.75 -0.46
C HIS A 516 -11.60 28.14 0.95
N ALA A 517 -11.55 29.44 1.22
CA ALA A 517 -11.33 30.00 2.54
C ALA A 517 -12.53 29.72 3.45
#